data_31b8001eb1ff689b478c3bbea95f5116
#
_entry.id   31b8001eb1ff689b478c3bbea95f5116
#
_cell.length_a   1.000
_cell.length_b   1.000
_cell.length_c   1.000
_cell.angle_alpha   90.00
_cell.angle_beta   90.00
_cell.angle_gamma   90.00
#
_symmetry.space_group_name_H-M   'P 1'
#
loop_
_entity.id
_entity.type
_entity.pdbx_description
1 polymer ?
#
loop_
_entity_poly.entity_id
_entity_poly.type
_entity_poly.pdbx_seq_one_letter_code
_entity_poly.pdbx_strand_id
1 'polypeptide(L)'
;NAYLGRKLKTSIDNLKKTSIGSVAPDFTLTAPDGKNVSLSDYRGKIVLLDFWASWCGPCLREVPNVKKVYDKFHGKGFEILSVSLDDKKDDWISAIERNDLDWGHVSSLKGWDCPVAKLYNVSGVPAMLLVDKEGKIVATKLRGDLLMEKVAEQFEE
;
A
#
# COMPACT_ATOMS: atom_id res chain seq x y z
N ASN A 1 3.57 -21.77 -24.22
CA ASN A 1 4.69 -22.49 -23.60
C ASN A 1 4.49 -22.62 -22.08
N ALA A 2 5.11 -23.60 -21.47
CA ALA A 2 4.89 -23.92 -20.06
C ALA A 2 5.27 -22.80 -19.09
N TYR A 3 6.27 -22.00 -19.44
CA TYR A 3 6.68 -20.86 -18.63
C TYR A 3 5.61 -19.77 -18.61
N LEU A 4 5.09 -19.41 -19.77
CA LEU A 4 4.03 -18.39 -19.87
C LEU A 4 2.75 -18.85 -19.18
N GLY A 5 2.38 -20.14 -19.29
CA GLY A 5 1.22 -20.69 -18.62
C GLY A 5 1.33 -20.62 -17.11
N ARG A 6 2.49 -20.94 -16.55
CA ARG A 6 2.73 -20.85 -15.11
C ARG A 6 2.71 -19.40 -14.61
N LYS A 7 3.30 -18.47 -15.36
CA LYS A 7 3.30 -17.05 -15.01
C LYS A 7 1.88 -16.49 -14.99
N LEU A 8 1.08 -16.83 -15.99
CA LEU A 8 -0.32 -16.42 -16.07
C LEU A 8 -1.14 -16.98 -14.91
N LYS A 9 -0.97 -18.25 -14.58
CA LYS A 9 -1.66 -18.89 -13.45
C LYS A 9 -1.33 -18.18 -12.13
N THR A 10 -0.05 -17.86 -11.87
CA THR A 10 0.38 -17.15 -10.67
C THR A 10 -0.29 -15.78 -10.58
N SER A 11 -0.36 -15.03 -11.69
CA SER A 11 -1.04 -13.74 -11.74
C SER A 11 -2.52 -13.84 -11.43
N ILE A 12 -3.20 -14.87 -11.96
CA ILE A 12 -4.62 -15.11 -11.67
C ILE A 12 -4.82 -15.47 -10.20
N ASP A 13 -3.99 -16.34 -9.64
CA ASP A 13 -4.06 -16.72 -8.22
C ASP A 13 -3.85 -15.50 -7.32
N ASN A 14 -2.91 -14.61 -7.65
CA ASN A 14 -2.67 -13.39 -6.90
C ASN A 14 -3.86 -12.43 -7.00
N LEU A 15 -4.50 -12.31 -8.16
CA LEU A 15 -5.72 -11.51 -8.32
C LEU A 15 -6.84 -11.98 -7.39
N LYS A 16 -7.03 -13.30 -7.28
CA LYS A 16 -8.04 -13.87 -6.37
C LYS A 16 -7.72 -13.56 -4.91
N LYS A 17 -6.44 -13.64 -4.51
CA LYS A 17 -6.00 -13.37 -3.15
C LYS A 17 -6.13 -11.90 -2.76
N THR A 18 -6.16 -11.00 -3.73
CA THR A 18 -6.20 -9.56 -3.50
C THR A 18 -7.52 -8.91 -3.93
N SER A 19 -8.55 -9.71 -4.13
CA SER A 19 -9.89 -9.20 -4.42
C SER A 19 -10.62 -8.75 -3.16
N ILE A 20 -11.61 -7.87 -3.33
CA ILE A 20 -12.45 -7.39 -2.24
C ILE A 20 -13.10 -8.59 -1.53
N GLY A 21 -13.04 -8.61 -0.20
CA GLY A 21 -13.55 -9.69 0.63
C GLY A 21 -12.51 -10.73 1.03
N SER A 22 -11.37 -10.76 0.35
CA SER A 22 -10.26 -11.68 0.67
C SER A 22 -9.41 -11.12 1.81
N VAL A 23 -8.81 -12.01 2.59
CA VAL A 23 -7.79 -11.61 3.57
C VAL A 23 -6.56 -11.15 2.79
N ALA A 24 -6.12 -9.91 3.06
CA ALA A 24 -4.94 -9.37 2.39
C ALA A 24 -3.73 -10.24 2.71
N PRO A 25 -2.99 -10.72 1.68
CA PRO A 25 -1.79 -11.52 1.92
C PRO A 25 -0.79 -10.79 2.81
N ASP A 26 -0.32 -11.46 3.86
CA ASP A 26 0.67 -10.89 4.75
C ASP A 26 2.04 -10.82 4.07
N PHE A 27 2.87 -9.90 4.52
CA PHE A 27 4.23 -9.73 4.04
C PHE A 27 5.05 -9.04 5.11
N THR A 28 6.36 -9.12 4.97
CA THR A 28 7.32 -8.40 5.82
C THR A 28 8.34 -7.71 4.93
N LEU A 29 8.51 -6.42 5.14
CA LEU A 29 9.51 -5.60 4.46
C LEU A 29 10.23 -4.72 5.48
N THR A 30 11.25 -4.02 5.03
CA THR A 30 12.13 -3.23 5.90
C THR A 30 11.73 -1.76 5.89
N ALA A 31 11.61 -1.16 7.07
CA ALA A 31 11.38 0.26 7.25
C ALA A 31 12.67 1.07 7.11
N PRO A 32 12.58 2.42 6.99
CA PRO A 32 13.78 3.26 6.85
C PRO A 32 14.80 3.10 7.98
N ASP A 33 14.36 2.78 9.19
CA ASP A 33 15.25 2.55 10.34
C ASP A 33 15.87 1.14 10.38
N GLY A 34 15.59 0.31 9.37
CA GLY A 34 16.11 -1.05 9.28
C GLY A 34 15.27 -2.12 9.98
N LYS A 35 14.20 -1.73 10.65
CA LYS A 35 13.33 -2.69 11.34
C LYS A 35 12.39 -3.38 10.34
N ASN A 36 12.09 -4.65 10.61
CA ASN A 36 11.11 -5.39 9.81
C ASN A 36 9.70 -5.02 10.25
N VAL A 37 8.83 -4.78 9.26
CA VAL A 37 7.43 -4.44 9.48
C VAL A 37 6.57 -5.38 8.63
N SER A 38 5.55 -5.95 9.24
CA SER A 38 4.59 -6.83 8.57
C SER A 38 3.22 -6.16 8.49
N LEU A 39 2.46 -6.46 7.44
CA LEU A 39 1.09 -5.98 7.34
C LEU A 39 0.26 -6.43 8.55
N SER A 40 0.48 -7.66 9.02
CA SER A 40 -0.20 -8.21 10.19
C SER A 40 0.05 -7.43 11.48
N ASP A 41 1.11 -6.62 11.56
CA ASP A 41 1.35 -5.75 12.71
C ASP A 41 0.26 -4.70 12.88
N TYR A 42 -0.50 -4.45 11.83
CA TYR A 42 -1.58 -3.46 11.80
C TYR A 42 -2.97 -4.05 12.08
N ARG A 43 -3.06 -5.31 12.51
CA ARG A 43 -4.36 -5.91 12.88
C ARG A 43 -5.02 -5.08 13.98
N GLY A 44 -6.33 -4.88 13.86
CA GLY A 44 -7.08 -4.01 14.76
C GLY A 44 -7.20 -2.57 14.29
N LYS A 45 -6.52 -2.23 13.20
CA LYS A 45 -6.57 -0.90 12.57
C LYS A 45 -7.17 -1.01 11.17
N ILE A 46 -7.78 0.08 10.70
CA ILE A 46 -8.12 0.24 9.30
C ILE A 46 -6.84 0.73 8.60
N VAL A 47 -6.36 0.03 7.59
CA VAL A 47 -5.07 0.31 6.96
C VAL A 47 -5.22 0.65 5.49
N LEU A 48 -4.68 1.78 5.08
CA LEU A 48 -4.48 2.10 3.67
C LEU A 48 -3.12 1.54 3.26
N LEU A 49 -3.12 0.57 2.36
CA LEU A 49 -1.90 0.04 1.77
C LEU A 49 -1.64 0.82 0.48
N ASP A 50 -0.56 1.57 0.45
CA ASP A 50 -0.24 2.54 -0.59
C ASP A 50 1.06 2.17 -1.30
N PHE A 51 0.96 1.73 -2.55
CA PHE A 51 2.14 1.47 -3.39
C PHE A 51 2.52 2.74 -4.14
N TRP A 52 3.77 3.15 -4.01
CA TRP A 52 4.25 4.40 -4.56
C TRP A 52 5.75 4.34 -4.88
N ALA A 53 6.30 5.43 -5.35
CA ALA A 53 7.75 5.59 -5.51
C ALA A 53 8.11 7.08 -5.52
N SER A 54 9.35 7.39 -5.15
CA SER A 54 9.84 8.77 -5.13
C SER A 54 9.84 9.42 -6.51
N TRP A 55 9.99 8.61 -7.55
CA TRP A 55 10.02 9.06 -8.95
C TRP A 55 8.62 9.13 -9.59
N CYS A 56 7.58 8.81 -8.87
CA CYS A 56 6.22 8.74 -9.40
C CYS A 56 5.52 10.09 -9.24
N GLY A 57 5.41 10.86 -10.31
CA GLY A 57 4.72 12.15 -10.31
C GLY A 57 3.27 12.06 -9.85
N PRO A 58 2.45 11.15 -10.44
CA PRO A 58 1.07 10.98 -9.98
C PRO A 58 0.93 10.61 -8.51
N CYS A 59 1.86 9.82 -7.96
CA CYS A 59 1.87 9.48 -6.52
C CYS A 59 2.06 10.74 -5.67
N LEU A 60 3.00 11.59 -6.05
CA LEU A 60 3.28 12.82 -5.32
C LEU A 60 2.12 13.82 -5.42
N ARG A 61 1.41 13.83 -6.54
CA ARG A 61 0.21 14.68 -6.70
C ARG A 61 -0.95 14.23 -5.82
N GLU A 62 -1.01 12.95 -5.45
CA GLU A 62 -2.02 12.41 -4.53
C GLU A 62 -1.73 12.72 -3.06
N VAL A 63 -0.49 13.08 -2.70
CA VAL A 63 -0.08 13.28 -1.32
C VAL A 63 -1.00 14.23 -0.54
N PRO A 64 -1.38 15.42 -1.06
CA PRO A 64 -2.27 16.29 -0.30
C PRO A 64 -3.60 15.64 0.05
N ASN A 65 -4.14 14.82 -0.85
CA ASN A 65 -5.39 14.08 -0.64
C ASN A 65 -5.20 12.99 0.42
N VAL A 66 -4.11 12.24 0.35
CA VAL A 66 -3.78 11.19 1.33
C VAL A 66 -3.59 11.80 2.71
N LYS A 67 -2.92 12.94 2.81
CA LYS A 67 -2.72 13.64 4.08
C LYS A 67 -4.03 14.07 4.73
N LYS A 68 -4.98 14.56 3.95
CA LYS A 68 -6.30 14.94 4.47
C LYS A 68 -7.00 13.77 5.12
N VAL A 69 -6.94 12.60 4.49
CA VAL A 69 -7.54 11.38 5.02
C VAL A 69 -6.82 10.94 6.30
N TYR A 70 -5.50 10.97 6.28
CA TYR A 70 -4.69 10.61 7.43
C TYR A 70 -4.99 11.51 8.64
N ASP A 71 -4.98 12.82 8.44
CA ASP A 71 -5.22 13.78 9.51
C ASP A 71 -6.62 13.60 10.11
N LYS A 72 -7.61 13.30 9.28
CA LYS A 72 -8.99 13.14 9.74
C LYS A 72 -9.20 11.86 10.55
N PHE A 73 -8.61 10.75 10.15
CA PHE A 73 -8.94 9.43 10.70
C PHE A 73 -7.84 8.78 11.53
N HIS A 74 -6.62 9.28 11.52
CA HIS A 74 -5.50 8.67 12.24
C HIS A 74 -5.81 8.47 13.72
N GLY A 75 -6.36 9.46 14.39
CA GLY A 75 -6.72 9.36 15.81
C GLY A 75 -7.88 8.41 16.11
N LYS A 76 -8.55 7.89 15.09
CA LYS A 76 -9.71 7.00 15.22
C LYS A 76 -9.37 5.53 14.95
N GLY A 77 -8.11 5.21 14.75
CA GLY A 77 -7.69 3.84 14.45
C GLY A 77 -7.40 3.58 12.97
N PHE A 78 -7.10 4.63 12.21
CA PHE A 78 -6.66 4.54 10.82
C PHE A 78 -5.14 4.68 10.73
N GLU A 79 -4.53 3.82 9.93
CA GLU A 79 -3.09 3.86 9.65
C GLU A 79 -2.83 3.76 8.16
N ILE A 80 -1.67 4.25 7.74
CA ILE A 80 -1.19 4.09 6.37
C ILE A 80 0.12 3.32 6.42
N LEU A 81 0.25 2.32 5.55
CA LEU A 81 1.49 1.63 5.29
C LEU A 81 1.82 1.80 3.81
N SER A 82 2.84 2.59 3.51
CA SER A 82 3.27 2.84 2.15
C SER A 82 4.40 1.90 1.77
N VAL A 83 4.23 1.20 0.64
CA VAL A 83 5.24 0.29 0.08
C VAL A 83 5.89 0.99 -1.10
N SER A 84 7.18 1.28 -0.98
CA SER A 84 7.94 1.97 -2.03
C SER A 84 8.47 0.99 -3.06
N LEU A 85 8.36 1.37 -4.32
CA LEU A 85 9.00 0.69 -5.46
C LEU A 85 10.31 1.37 -5.88
N ASP A 86 10.94 2.09 -4.96
CA ASP A 86 12.27 2.64 -5.18
C ASP A 86 13.33 1.53 -5.19
N ASP A 87 14.43 1.77 -5.88
CA ASP A 87 15.59 0.89 -5.87
C ASP A 87 16.79 1.54 -5.16
N LYS A 88 16.67 2.82 -4.78
CA LYS A 88 17.69 3.57 -4.05
C LYS A 88 17.15 4.10 -2.75
N LYS A 89 17.78 3.70 -1.66
CA LYS A 89 17.34 4.09 -0.31
C LYS A 89 17.34 5.60 -0.10
N ASP A 90 18.38 6.30 -0.60
CA ASP A 90 18.49 7.74 -0.41
C ASP A 90 17.33 8.50 -1.09
N ASP A 91 16.93 8.08 -2.28
CA ASP A 91 15.82 8.68 -3.02
C ASP A 91 14.51 8.47 -2.23
N TRP A 92 14.30 7.28 -1.71
CA TRP A 92 13.12 6.92 -0.92
C TRP A 92 13.02 7.77 0.34
N ILE A 93 14.07 7.78 1.15
CA ILE A 93 14.09 8.55 2.40
C ILE A 93 13.94 10.04 2.14
N SER A 94 14.64 10.56 1.14
CA SER A 94 14.55 11.98 0.77
C SER A 94 13.13 12.39 0.39
N ALA A 95 12.42 11.53 -0.36
CA ALA A 95 11.04 11.81 -0.74
C ALA A 95 10.10 11.80 0.47
N ILE A 96 10.28 10.87 1.40
CA ILE A 96 9.50 10.82 2.65
C ILE A 96 9.68 12.13 3.42
N GLU A 97 10.91 12.59 3.58
CA GLU A 97 11.22 13.81 4.33
C GLU A 97 10.69 15.07 3.63
N ARG A 98 10.96 15.21 2.33
CA ARG A 98 10.54 16.38 1.57
C ARG A 98 9.02 16.57 1.49
N ASN A 99 8.27 15.47 1.55
CA ASN A 99 6.82 15.51 1.42
C ASN A 99 6.11 15.34 2.78
N ASP A 100 6.86 15.26 3.88
CA ASP A 100 6.31 15.09 5.23
C ASP A 100 5.32 13.93 5.31
N LEU A 101 5.74 12.74 4.83
CA LEU A 101 4.89 11.54 4.84
C LEU A 101 5.02 10.86 6.20
N ASP A 102 4.24 11.31 7.18
CA ASP A 102 4.37 10.99 8.60
C ASP A 102 3.72 9.68 9.04
N TRP A 103 3.74 8.67 8.19
CA TRP A 103 3.16 7.34 8.48
C TRP A 103 4.16 6.23 8.21
N GLY A 104 3.69 4.97 8.30
CA GLY A 104 4.55 3.81 8.11
C GLY A 104 5.05 3.62 6.68
N HIS A 105 6.33 3.32 6.54
CA HIS A 105 6.98 3.13 5.24
C HIS A 105 7.83 1.88 5.23
N VAL A 106 7.73 1.10 4.16
CA VAL A 106 8.56 -0.08 3.93
C VAL A 106 8.98 -0.15 2.46
N SER A 107 10.09 -0.84 2.19
CA SER A 107 10.54 -1.08 0.82
C SER A 107 11.45 -2.30 0.75
N SER A 108 11.41 -3.01 -0.37
CA SER A 108 12.40 -4.04 -0.70
C SER A 108 13.65 -3.45 -1.34
N LEU A 109 13.58 -2.20 -1.81
CA LEU A 109 14.62 -1.53 -2.60
C LEU A 109 14.99 -2.29 -3.88
N LYS A 110 14.03 -3.02 -4.44
CA LYS A 110 14.20 -3.82 -5.67
C LYS A 110 13.42 -3.27 -6.86
N GLY A 111 12.89 -2.05 -6.74
CA GLY A 111 12.10 -1.45 -7.82
C GLY A 111 10.91 -2.33 -8.17
N TRP A 112 10.67 -2.56 -9.45
CA TRP A 112 9.57 -3.40 -9.93
C TRP A 112 9.75 -4.90 -9.64
N ASP A 113 10.94 -5.32 -9.17
CA ASP A 113 11.15 -6.70 -8.70
C ASP A 113 10.71 -6.91 -7.25
N CYS A 114 10.04 -5.93 -6.67
CA CYS A 114 9.46 -6.04 -5.32
C CYS A 114 8.50 -7.23 -5.24
N PRO A 115 8.75 -8.22 -4.35
CA PRO A 115 7.88 -9.39 -4.25
C PRO A 115 6.45 -9.03 -3.82
N VAL A 116 6.30 -8.01 -3.01
CA VAL A 116 4.99 -7.56 -2.51
C VAL A 116 4.19 -6.91 -3.62
N ALA A 117 4.83 -6.12 -4.49
CA ALA A 117 4.15 -5.55 -5.64
C ALA A 117 3.62 -6.65 -6.57
N LYS A 118 4.41 -7.71 -6.79
CA LYS A 118 3.99 -8.87 -7.58
C LYS A 118 2.84 -9.62 -6.91
N LEU A 119 2.92 -9.82 -5.60
CA LEU A 119 1.89 -10.49 -4.81
C LEU A 119 0.53 -9.78 -4.92
N TYR A 120 0.55 -8.45 -4.91
CA TYR A 120 -0.66 -7.62 -5.01
C TYR A 120 -1.01 -7.22 -6.45
N ASN A 121 -0.34 -7.77 -7.44
CA ASN A 121 -0.56 -7.46 -8.88
C ASN A 121 -0.45 -5.97 -9.19
N VAL A 122 0.48 -5.28 -8.54
CA VAL A 122 0.74 -3.87 -8.81
C VAL A 122 1.58 -3.75 -10.07
N SER A 123 0.99 -3.23 -11.14
CA SER A 123 1.66 -3.00 -12.42
C SER A 123 1.84 -1.51 -12.72
N GLY A 124 1.29 -0.65 -11.89
CA GLY A 124 1.43 0.80 -12.00
C GLY A 124 1.22 1.45 -10.65
N VAL A 125 1.75 2.63 -10.47
CA VAL A 125 1.61 3.42 -9.24
C VAL A 125 1.08 4.82 -9.56
N PRO A 126 0.29 5.44 -8.68
CA PRO A 126 -0.11 4.95 -7.36
C PRO A 126 -1.09 3.78 -7.44
N ALA A 127 -1.02 2.88 -6.46
CA ALA A 127 -1.97 1.80 -6.31
C ALA A 127 -2.32 1.71 -4.83
N MET A 128 -3.57 1.96 -4.48
CA MET A 128 -4.02 2.02 -3.10
C MET A 128 -5.19 1.08 -2.87
N LEU A 129 -5.13 0.35 -1.76
CA LEU A 129 -6.24 -0.49 -1.32
C LEU A 129 -6.44 -0.35 0.18
N LEU A 130 -7.63 -0.67 0.64
CA LEU A 130 -8.02 -0.49 2.04
C LEU A 130 -8.29 -1.84 2.68
N VAL A 131 -7.72 -2.03 3.86
CA VAL A 131 -7.81 -3.27 4.64
C VAL A 131 -8.49 -2.96 5.96
N ASP A 132 -9.47 -3.77 6.36
CA ASP A 132 -10.20 -3.57 7.60
C ASP A 132 -9.45 -4.12 8.83
N LYS A 133 -10.05 -3.98 10.00
CA LYS A 133 -9.45 -4.41 11.28
C LYS A 133 -9.15 -5.90 11.34
N GLU A 134 -9.86 -6.71 10.57
CA GLU A 134 -9.68 -8.16 10.51
C GLU A 134 -8.70 -8.58 9.42
N GLY A 135 -8.20 -7.62 8.64
CA GLY A 135 -7.26 -7.87 7.57
C GLY A 135 -7.89 -8.18 6.22
N LYS A 136 -9.18 -7.93 6.06
CA LYS A 136 -9.87 -8.14 4.79
C LYS A 136 -9.77 -6.89 3.91
N ILE A 137 -9.62 -7.11 2.62
CA ILE A 137 -9.62 -6.03 1.63
C ILE A 137 -11.07 -5.57 1.43
N VAL A 138 -11.33 -4.30 1.68
CA VAL A 138 -12.68 -3.71 1.58
C VAL A 138 -12.83 -2.76 0.40
N ALA A 139 -11.72 -2.26 -0.16
CA ALA A 139 -11.74 -1.39 -1.33
C ALA A 139 -10.40 -1.47 -2.06
N THR A 140 -10.43 -1.31 -3.38
CA THR A 140 -9.23 -1.32 -4.23
C THR A 140 -9.29 -0.14 -5.21
N LYS A 141 -8.17 0.13 -5.88
CA LYS A 141 -8.07 1.17 -6.91
C LYS A 141 -8.52 2.54 -6.41
N LEU A 142 -8.17 2.84 -5.18
CA LEU A 142 -8.54 4.10 -4.53
C LEU A 142 -7.69 5.25 -5.06
N ARG A 143 -8.35 6.38 -5.31
CA ARG A 143 -7.69 7.58 -5.81
C ARG A 143 -8.64 8.78 -5.70
N GLY A 144 -8.11 9.97 -5.49
CA GLY A 144 -8.91 11.20 -5.44
C GLY A 144 -9.98 11.15 -4.36
N ASP A 145 -11.17 11.63 -4.68
CA ASP A 145 -12.29 11.71 -3.73
C ASP A 145 -12.77 10.34 -3.24
N LEU A 146 -12.58 9.30 -4.04
CA LEU A 146 -12.97 7.94 -3.68
C LEU A 146 -12.19 7.46 -2.44
N LEU A 147 -10.95 7.89 -2.26
CA LEU A 147 -10.15 7.55 -1.10
C LEU A 147 -10.84 8.01 0.20
N MET A 148 -11.20 9.27 0.29
CA MET A 148 -11.88 9.83 1.46
C MET A 148 -13.21 9.11 1.69
N GLU A 149 -13.98 8.91 0.64
CA GLU A 149 -15.29 8.25 0.72
C GLU A 149 -15.18 6.84 1.30
N LYS A 150 -14.27 6.03 0.78
CA LYS A 150 -14.13 4.63 1.22
C LYS A 150 -13.55 4.51 2.62
N VAL A 151 -12.62 5.38 3.00
CA VAL A 151 -12.10 5.39 4.36
C VAL A 151 -13.20 5.83 5.34
N ALA A 152 -13.95 6.88 5.00
CA ALA A 152 -15.04 7.36 5.85
C ALA A 152 -16.09 6.28 6.12
N GLU A 153 -16.42 5.45 5.12
CA GLU A 153 -17.37 4.34 5.27
C GLU A 153 -16.95 3.37 6.38
N GLN A 154 -15.65 3.18 6.62
CA GLN A 154 -15.15 2.27 7.65
C GLN A 154 -15.33 2.82 9.07
N PHE A 155 -15.61 4.11 9.20
CA PHE A 155 -15.78 4.78 10.49
C PHE A 155 -17.22 5.23 10.75
N GLU A 156 -18.13 4.90 9.87
CA GLU A 156 -19.56 5.13 10.07
C GLU A 156 -20.11 4.13 11.10
N GLU A 157 -20.94 4.63 11.99
CA GLU A 157 -21.63 3.81 12.99
C GLU A 157 -23.02 3.35 12.48
#